data_3fbc013c04e617ed7661fefa9afdfe7f
#
_entry.id   3fbc013c04e617ed7661fefa9afdfe7f
#
_cell.length_a   1.000
_cell.length_b   1.000
_cell.length_c   1.000
_cell.angle_alpha   90.00
_cell.angle_beta   90.00
_cell.angle_gamma   90.00
#
_symmetry.space_group_name_H-M   'P 1'
#
loop_
_entity.id
_entity.type
_entity.pdbx_description
1 polymer ?
#
loop_
_entity_poly.entity_id
_entity_poly.type
_entity_poly.pdbx_seq_one_letter_code
_entity_poly.pdbx_strand_id
1 'polypeptide(L)'
;MIDRCYDQKDLVALYDLINSGGPAWDYYLALAARIVGAEKAPARVLDAGCGTGALAVEMARMGAGVTGLDPAEAMLAVARARAGAALVHWQHGTLQSFHNDQRYDLIYMTGHAFQCLLADDDILQAFLAVAAVLAPGRQFVFETRNPACAPWQNWVPARSEIALVTADDVAVRLWHKQVEIAGDYVTFDQYHAFADRTAPVISRSCLRFCTLAQIEAFATAAG
;
A
#
# COMPACT_ATOMS: atom_id res chain seq x y z
N MET A 1 -6.65 3.63 13.38
CA MET A 1 -7.36 4.80 12.75
C MET A 1 -6.76 4.97 11.37
N ILE A 2 -7.57 5.16 10.32
CA ILE A 2 -7.07 5.35 8.95
C ILE A 2 -6.70 6.83 8.77
N ASP A 3 -5.55 7.09 8.14
CA ASP A 3 -5.10 8.45 7.86
C ASP A 3 -6.01 9.15 6.84
N ARG A 4 -6.18 10.46 6.98
CA ARG A 4 -7.09 11.23 6.12
C ARG A 4 -6.77 11.11 4.62
N CYS A 5 -5.49 10.96 4.26
CA CYS A 5 -5.07 10.78 2.86
C CYS A 5 -5.63 9.51 2.22
N TYR A 6 -6.05 8.51 3.02
CA TYR A 6 -6.65 7.26 2.56
C TYR A 6 -8.17 7.20 2.76
N ASP A 7 -8.75 8.13 3.52
CA ASP A 7 -10.18 8.11 3.88
C ASP A 7 -10.96 9.31 3.31
N GLN A 8 -10.32 10.46 3.19
CA GLN A 8 -10.97 11.66 2.68
C GLN A 8 -11.03 11.66 1.15
N LYS A 9 -12.23 11.65 0.57
CA LYS A 9 -12.50 11.41 -0.85
C LYS A 9 -11.68 12.28 -1.82
N ASP A 10 -11.50 13.57 -1.53
CA ASP A 10 -10.72 14.50 -2.36
C ASP A 10 -9.20 14.22 -2.29
N LEU A 11 -8.70 13.71 -1.17
CA LEU A 11 -7.30 13.29 -1.05
C LEU A 11 -7.06 11.93 -1.71
N VAL A 12 -8.01 11.00 -1.58
CA VAL A 12 -7.98 9.70 -2.26
C VAL A 12 -7.96 9.88 -3.78
N ALA A 13 -8.68 10.88 -4.32
CA ALA A 13 -8.68 11.19 -5.75
C ALA A 13 -7.30 11.62 -6.29
N LEU A 14 -6.39 12.10 -5.42
CA LEU A 14 -5.02 12.45 -5.80
C LEU A 14 -4.07 11.26 -5.77
N TYR A 15 -4.47 10.13 -5.15
CA TYR A 15 -3.56 9.02 -4.86
C TYR A 15 -2.87 8.47 -6.11
N ASP A 16 -3.64 8.21 -7.16
CA ASP A 16 -3.10 7.66 -8.40
C ASP A 16 -2.20 8.64 -9.15
N LEU A 17 -2.45 9.96 -9.03
CA LEU A 17 -1.61 11.00 -9.64
C LEU A 17 -0.21 11.05 -9.00
N ILE A 18 -0.09 10.61 -7.74
CA ILE A 18 1.13 10.65 -6.95
C ILE A 18 1.87 9.32 -7.00
N ASN A 19 1.15 8.19 -7.05
CA ASN A 19 1.68 6.86 -6.76
C ASN A 19 1.58 5.86 -7.93
N SER A 20 1.31 6.31 -9.16
CA SER A 20 1.21 5.41 -10.31
C SER A 20 2.56 5.17 -10.97
N GLY A 21 2.83 3.89 -11.31
CA GLY A 21 4.01 3.48 -12.07
C GLY A 21 5.31 3.45 -11.28
N GLY A 22 6.42 3.32 -12.01
CA GLY A 22 7.78 3.32 -11.48
C GLY A 22 8.38 1.92 -11.27
N PRO A 23 9.66 1.82 -10.85
CA PRO A 23 10.41 0.56 -10.80
C PRO A 23 9.79 -0.52 -9.91
N ALA A 24 9.15 -0.14 -8.80
CA ALA A 24 8.45 -1.08 -7.93
C ALA A 24 7.26 -1.72 -8.65
N TRP A 25 6.48 -0.91 -9.38
CA TRP A 25 5.37 -1.37 -10.19
C TRP A 25 5.80 -2.42 -11.22
N ASP A 26 6.86 -2.12 -12.00
CA ASP A 26 7.40 -3.03 -13.01
C ASP A 26 7.90 -4.34 -12.40
N TYR A 27 8.52 -4.27 -11.21
CA TYR A 27 8.97 -5.44 -10.48
C TYR A 27 7.81 -6.37 -10.11
N TYR A 28 6.72 -5.83 -9.55
CA TYR A 28 5.56 -6.62 -9.14
C TYR A 28 4.82 -7.22 -10.34
N LEU A 29 4.72 -6.49 -11.46
CA LEU A 29 4.15 -7.03 -12.70
C LEU A 29 5.02 -8.16 -13.27
N ALA A 30 6.33 -8.01 -13.27
CA ALA A 30 7.25 -9.07 -13.72
C ALA A 30 7.17 -10.30 -12.80
N LEU A 31 7.01 -10.12 -11.48
CA LEU A 31 6.81 -11.20 -10.54
C LEU A 31 5.51 -11.95 -10.81
N ALA A 32 4.41 -11.24 -11.02
CA ALA A 32 3.11 -11.83 -11.36
C ALA A 32 3.17 -12.59 -12.69
N ALA A 33 3.82 -12.04 -13.71
CA ALA A 33 3.98 -12.71 -15.02
C ALA A 33 4.68 -14.05 -14.91
N ARG A 34 5.73 -14.15 -14.06
CA ARG A 34 6.45 -15.41 -13.83
C ARG A 34 5.57 -16.46 -13.17
N ILE A 35 4.71 -16.06 -12.23
CA ILE A 35 3.84 -16.97 -11.48
C ILE A 35 2.67 -17.42 -12.36
N VAL A 36 2.01 -16.48 -13.05
CA VAL A 36 0.90 -16.79 -13.97
C VAL A 36 1.35 -17.70 -15.11
N GLY A 37 2.54 -17.48 -15.67
CA GLY A 37 3.06 -18.30 -16.78
C GLY A 37 3.51 -19.71 -16.38
N ALA A 38 3.73 -19.98 -15.09
CA ALA A 38 4.21 -21.27 -14.59
C ALA A 38 3.08 -22.23 -14.20
N GLU A 39 1.84 -21.75 -14.03
CA GLU A 39 0.73 -22.54 -13.50
C GLU A 39 -0.23 -23.05 -14.62
N LYS A 40 -0.81 -24.24 -14.40
CA LYS A 40 -1.86 -24.79 -15.28
C LYS A 40 -3.24 -24.20 -15.02
N ALA A 41 -3.44 -23.58 -13.87
CA ALA A 41 -4.64 -22.87 -13.44
C ALA A 41 -4.30 -21.41 -13.17
N PRO A 42 -5.28 -20.48 -13.15
CA PRO A 42 -5.02 -19.10 -12.77
C PRO A 42 -4.35 -19.01 -11.40
N ALA A 43 -3.16 -18.40 -11.35
CA ALA A 43 -2.44 -18.16 -10.10
C ALA A 43 -3.28 -17.26 -9.19
N ARG A 44 -3.35 -17.59 -7.91
CA ARG A 44 -4.08 -16.80 -6.90
C ARG A 44 -3.17 -15.79 -6.26
N VAL A 45 -3.58 -14.54 -6.31
CA VAL A 45 -2.77 -13.41 -5.82
C VAL A 45 -3.57 -12.60 -4.80
N LEU A 46 -2.95 -12.30 -3.66
CA LEU A 46 -3.50 -11.39 -2.66
C LEU A 46 -2.70 -10.08 -2.68
N ASP A 47 -3.38 -8.98 -2.96
CA ASP A 47 -2.88 -7.61 -2.82
C ASP A 47 -3.31 -7.07 -1.45
N ALA A 48 -2.38 -7.08 -0.49
CA ALA A 48 -2.65 -6.66 0.88
C ALA A 48 -2.29 -5.17 1.05
N GLY A 49 -3.30 -4.34 1.30
CA GLY A 49 -3.19 -2.89 1.22
C GLY A 49 -3.29 -2.42 -0.24
N CYS A 50 -4.30 -2.91 -0.97
CA CYS A 50 -4.43 -2.69 -2.41
C CYS A 50 -4.75 -1.24 -2.80
N GLY A 51 -5.12 -0.38 -1.85
CA GLY A 51 -5.43 1.01 -2.09
C GLY A 51 -6.51 1.19 -3.16
N THR A 52 -6.22 2.00 -4.17
CA THR A 52 -7.08 2.25 -5.33
C THR A 52 -7.12 1.08 -6.34
N GLY A 53 -6.42 -0.01 -6.07
CA GLY A 53 -6.49 -1.26 -6.83
C GLY A 53 -5.84 -1.24 -8.22
N ALA A 54 -5.03 -0.25 -8.52
CA ALA A 54 -4.45 -0.10 -9.85
C ALA A 54 -3.58 -1.31 -10.24
N LEU A 55 -2.69 -1.76 -9.35
CA LEU A 55 -1.82 -2.92 -9.60
C LEU A 55 -2.62 -4.24 -9.61
N ALA A 56 -3.60 -4.38 -8.70
CA ALA A 56 -4.46 -5.55 -8.63
C ALA A 56 -5.20 -5.80 -9.96
N VAL A 57 -5.74 -4.73 -10.57
CA VAL A 57 -6.42 -4.83 -11.88
C VAL A 57 -5.46 -5.24 -12.99
N GLU A 58 -4.24 -4.70 -13.03
CA GLU A 58 -3.25 -5.09 -14.04
C GLU A 58 -2.86 -6.58 -13.91
N MET A 59 -2.64 -7.08 -12.70
CA MET A 59 -2.37 -8.50 -12.48
C MET A 59 -3.55 -9.39 -12.88
N ALA A 60 -4.78 -8.96 -12.61
CA ALA A 60 -5.97 -9.68 -13.04
C ALA A 60 -6.12 -9.72 -14.58
N ARG A 61 -5.76 -8.63 -15.28
CA ARG A 61 -5.69 -8.59 -16.76
C ARG A 61 -4.65 -9.55 -17.32
N MET A 62 -3.59 -9.85 -16.58
CA MET A 62 -2.59 -10.86 -16.94
C MET A 62 -3.08 -12.30 -16.74
N GLY A 63 -4.27 -12.50 -16.17
CA GLY A 63 -4.89 -13.82 -15.96
C GLY A 63 -4.76 -14.36 -14.54
N ALA A 64 -4.29 -13.57 -13.57
CA ALA A 64 -4.30 -13.97 -12.17
C ALA A 64 -5.71 -13.86 -11.57
N GLY A 65 -6.06 -14.76 -10.66
CA GLY A 65 -7.20 -14.63 -9.77
C GLY A 65 -6.85 -13.74 -8.57
N VAL A 66 -7.18 -12.45 -8.63
CA VAL A 66 -6.72 -11.47 -7.65
C VAL A 66 -7.77 -11.18 -6.59
N THR A 67 -7.35 -11.17 -5.33
CA THR A 67 -8.09 -10.58 -4.20
C THR A 67 -7.38 -9.29 -3.78
N GLY A 68 -8.09 -8.16 -3.78
CA GLY A 68 -7.61 -6.88 -3.25
C GLY A 68 -8.19 -6.65 -1.86
N LEU A 69 -7.33 -6.50 -0.86
CA LEU A 69 -7.68 -6.27 0.54
C LEU A 69 -7.19 -4.90 0.99
N ASP A 70 -8.09 -4.05 1.51
CA ASP A 70 -7.70 -2.75 2.04
C ASP A 70 -8.61 -2.35 3.22
N PRO A 71 -8.06 -1.74 4.29
CA PRO A 71 -8.86 -1.24 5.40
C PRO A 71 -9.59 0.09 5.11
N ALA A 72 -9.21 0.81 4.06
CA ALA A 72 -9.78 2.11 3.72
C ALA A 72 -10.92 1.95 2.70
N GLU A 73 -12.17 2.09 3.16
CA GLU A 73 -13.33 1.96 2.26
C GLU A 73 -13.35 3.03 1.15
N ALA A 74 -12.82 4.22 1.41
CA ALA A 74 -12.71 5.27 0.40
C ALA A 74 -11.74 4.88 -0.73
N MET A 75 -10.64 4.17 -0.41
CA MET A 75 -9.73 3.59 -1.40
C MET A 75 -10.42 2.49 -2.21
N LEU A 76 -11.12 1.57 -1.53
CA LEU A 76 -11.87 0.50 -2.20
C LEU A 76 -13.01 1.01 -3.08
N ALA A 77 -13.62 2.13 -2.73
CA ALA A 77 -14.64 2.78 -3.58
C ALA A 77 -14.03 3.19 -4.93
N VAL A 78 -12.82 3.74 -4.95
CA VAL A 78 -12.08 4.05 -6.19
C VAL A 78 -11.68 2.77 -6.91
N ALA A 79 -11.18 1.76 -6.20
CA ALA A 79 -10.80 0.48 -6.77
C ALA A 79 -11.97 -0.20 -7.50
N ARG A 80 -13.14 -0.24 -6.87
CA ARG A 80 -14.38 -0.82 -7.45
C ARG A 80 -14.93 -0.04 -8.64
N ALA A 81 -14.63 1.26 -8.75
CA ALA A 81 -15.03 2.10 -9.88
C ALA A 81 -14.05 2.05 -11.05
N ARG A 82 -12.87 1.46 -10.88
CA ARG A 82 -11.82 1.39 -11.90
C ARG A 82 -12.21 0.51 -13.07
N ALA A 83 -11.79 0.88 -14.28
CA ALA A 83 -11.94 0.04 -15.46
C ALA A 83 -11.21 -1.31 -15.28
N GLY A 84 -11.93 -2.42 -15.33
CA GLY A 84 -11.42 -3.77 -15.04
C GLY A 84 -11.63 -4.23 -13.59
N ALA A 85 -12.25 -3.44 -12.73
CA ALA A 85 -12.53 -3.79 -11.34
C ALA A 85 -13.30 -5.11 -11.17
N ALA A 86 -14.14 -5.48 -12.13
CA ALA A 86 -14.88 -6.73 -12.12
C ALA A 86 -14.01 -8.00 -12.21
N LEU A 87 -12.73 -7.86 -12.57
CA LEU A 87 -11.75 -8.95 -12.61
C LEU A 87 -11.15 -9.27 -11.23
N VAL A 88 -11.36 -8.42 -10.24
CA VAL A 88 -10.75 -8.51 -8.91
C VAL A 88 -11.82 -8.72 -7.85
N HIS A 89 -11.54 -9.59 -6.89
CA HIS A 89 -12.36 -9.74 -5.69
C HIS A 89 -11.94 -8.72 -4.63
N TRP A 90 -12.76 -7.69 -4.39
CA TRP A 90 -12.46 -6.63 -3.41
C TRP A 90 -12.99 -6.97 -2.03
N GLN A 91 -12.12 -6.92 -1.03
CA GLN A 91 -12.45 -7.17 0.36
C GLN A 91 -12.03 -6.00 1.25
N HIS A 92 -12.94 -5.53 2.10
CA HIS A 92 -12.64 -4.54 3.14
C HIS A 92 -12.10 -5.26 4.37
N GLY A 93 -10.94 -4.83 4.87
CA GLY A 93 -10.30 -5.40 6.05
C GLY A 93 -8.79 -5.23 6.06
N THR A 94 -8.16 -5.80 7.07
CA THR A 94 -6.71 -5.83 7.27
C THR A 94 -6.20 -7.27 7.19
N LEU A 95 -4.88 -7.47 7.02
CA LEU A 95 -4.29 -8.82 7.09
C LEU A 95 -4.63 -9.53 8.40
N GLN A 96 -4.59 -8.83 9.53
CA GLN A 96 -4.90 -9.40 10.86
C GLN A 96 -6.33 -9.95 10.96
N SER A 97 -7.26 -9.38 10.20
CA SER A 97 -8.66 -9.83 10.14
C SER A 97 -8.97 -10.73 8.93
N PHE A 98 -7.97 -10.96 8.08
CA PHE A 98 -8.15 -11.71 6.85
C PHE A 98 -8.17 -13.22 7.13
N HIS A 99 -9.27 -13.86 6.77
CA HIS A 99 -9.43 -15.31 6.82
C HIS A 99 -9.93 -15.81 5.48
N ASN A 100 -9.28 -16.83 4.94
CA ASN A 100 -9.68 -17.45 3.70
C ASN A 100 -9.27 -18.94 3.71
N ASP A 101 -10.14 -19.82 3.25
CA ASP A 101 -9.85 -21.24 3.07
C ASP A 101 -8.97 -21.51 1.85
N GLN A 102 -8.85 -20.54 0.96
CA GLN A 102 -8.02 -20.62 -0.24
C GLN A 102 -6.56 -20.32 0.11
N ARG A 103 -5.64 -20.96 -0.63
CA ARG A 103 -4.22 -20.65 -0.58
C ARG A 103 -3.84 -19.75 -1.75
N TYR A 104 -2.91 -18.82 -1.50
CA TYR A 104 -2.40 -17.88 -2.47
C TYR A 104 -1.01 -18.27 -2.97
N ASP A 105 -0.77 -18.11 -4.27
CA ASP A 105 0.53 -18.35 -4.90
C ASP A 105 1.47 -17.16 -4.75
N LEU A 106 0.91 -15.97 -4.59
CA LEU A 106 1.63 -14.74 -4.29
C LEU A 106 0.79 -13.90 -3.35
N ILE A 107 1.42 -13.42 -2.28
CA ILE A 107 0.89 -12.34 -1.45
C ILE A 107 1.86 -11.18 -1.58
N TYR A 108 1.38 -9.97 -1.84
CA TYR A 108 2.23 -8.80 -1.89
C TYR A 108 1.62 -7.61 -1.14
N MET A 109 2.49 -6.69 -0.70
CA MET A 109 2.11 -5.45 -0.04
C MET A 109 3.00 -4.32 -0.56
N THR A 110 2.44 -3.44 -1.38
CA THR A 110 3.16 -2.34 -2.04
C THR A 110 2.92 -1.00 -1.37
N GLY A 111 3.53 0.06 -1.93
CA GLY A 111 3.29 1.43 -1.50
C GLY A 111 3.76 1.70 -0.06
N HIS A 112 4.64 0.86 0.45
CA HIS A 112 5.11 0.90 1.83
C HIS A 112 4.00 0.69 2.89
N ALA A 113 2.90 0.03 2.53
CA ALA A 113 1.80 -0.25 3.44
C ALA A 113 2.24 -1.02 4.70
N PHE A 114 3.33 -1.81 4.61
CA PHE A 114 3.94 -2.46 5.77
C PHE A 114 4.29 -1.47 6.89
N GLN A 115 4.71 -0.26 6.57
CA GLN A 115 5.07 0.77 7.56
C GLN A 115 3.87 1.32 8.34
N CYS A 116 2.64 1.04 7.90
CA CYS A 116 1.41 1.38 8.63
C CYS A 116 1.11 0.40 9.78
N LEU A 117 1.83 -0.73 9.87
CA LEU A 117 1.77 -1.66 10.98
C LEU A 117 2.64 -1.12 12.12
N LEU A 118 2.02 -0.47 13.10
CA LEU A 118 2.74 0.29 14.12
C LEU A 118 3.16 -0.56 15.31
N ALA A 119 2.28 -1.43 15.82
CA ALA A 119 2.61 -2.28 16.97
C ALA A 119 3.34 -3.56 16.55
N ASP A 120 4.14 -4.12 17.45
CA ASP A 120 4.78 -5.43 17.25
C ASP A 120 3.74 -6.52 16.97
N ASP A 121 2.63 -6.48 17.71
CA ASP A 121 1.53 -7.43 17.53
C ASP A 121 0.87 -7.28 16.15
N ASP A 122 0.69 -6.07 15.64
CA ASP A 122 0.16 -5.84 14.30
C ASP A 122 1.02 -6.52 13.22
N ILE A 123 2.33 -6.40 13.33
CA ILE A 123 3.29 -7.00 12.39
C ILE A 123 3.26 -8.53 12.54
N LEU A 124 3.32 -9.05 13.76
CA LEU A 124 3.30 -10.49 14.01
C LEU A 124 2.00 -11.11 13.49
N GLN A 125 0.85 -10.53 13.80
CA GLN A 125 -0.45 -11.01 13.31
C GLN A 125 -0.56 -10.96 11.78
N ALA A 126 0.01 -9.93 11.14
CA ALA A 126 0.07 -9.87 9.68
C ALA A 126 0.90 -11.03 9.09
N PHE A 127 2.08 -11.33 9.63
CA PHE A 127 2.88 -12.47 9.20
C PHE A 127 2.19 -13.82 9.45
N LEU A 128 1.55 -14.00 10.61
CA LEU A 128 0.77 -15.20 10.93
C LEU A 128 -0.41 -15.40 9.95
N ALA A 129 -1.14 -14.32 9.63
CA ALA A 129 -2.22 -14.36 8.67
C ALA A 129 -1.71 -14.73 7.26
N VAL A 130 -0.58 -14.17 6.85
CA VAL A 130 0.09 -14.54 5.59
C VAL A 130 0.48 -16.01 5.60
N ALA A 131 1.16 -16.50 6.63
CA ALA A 131 1.56 -17.90 6.75
C ALA A 131 0.35 -18.85 6.68
N ALA A 132 -0.79 -18.45 7.25
CA ALA A 132 -2.02 -19.22 7.25
C ALA A 132 -2.63 -19.40 5.85
N VAL A 133 -2.44 -18.46 4.92
CA VAL A 133 -3.07 -18.47 3.59
C VAL A 133 -2.08 -18.56 2.42
N LEU A 134 -0.78 -18.50 2.67
CA LEU A 134 0.25 -18.68 1.63
C LEU A 134 0.35 -20.17 1.28
N ALA A 135 0.44 -20.50 0.00
CA ALA A 135 0.66 -21.86 -0.45
C ALA A 135 2.11 -22.31 -0.16
N PRO A 136 2.36 -23.60 0.14
CA PRO A 136 3.71 -24.09 0.41
C PRO A 136 4.69 -23.79 -0.73
N GLY A 137 5.87 -23.26 -0.39
CA GLY A 137 6.91 -22.90 -1.36
C GLY A 137 6.63 -21.62 -2.16
N ARG A 138 5.63 -20.86 -1.75
CA ARG A 138 5.25 -19.58 -2.36
C ARG A 138 5.80 -18.38 -1.57
N GLN A 139 5.56 -17.16 -2.07
CA GLN A 139 6.23 -15.98 -1.56
C GLN A 139 5.25 -14.92 -1.07
N PHE A 140 5.58 -14.34 0.08
CA PHE A 140 5.08 -13.03 0.48
C PHE A 140 6.15 -11.99 0.15
N VAL A 141 5.79 -10.95 -0.60
CA VAL A 141 6.70 -9.90 -1.06
C VAL A 141 6.15 -8.54 -0.65
N PHE A 142 6.95 -7.76 0.04
CA PHE A 142 6.57 -6.41 0.44
C PHE A 142 7.77 -5.47 0.38
N GLU A 143 7.49 -4.19 0.40
CA GLU A 143 8.52 -3.16 0.45
C GLU A 143 8.41 -2.31 1.71
N THR A 144 9.55 -1.89 2.20
CA THR A 144 9.65 -0.94 3.31
C THR A 144 10.88 -0.07 3.11
N ARG A 145 10.84 1.15 3.65
CA ARG A 145 11.99 2.05 3.56
C ARG A 145 13.05 1.64 4.56
N ASN A 146 14.32 1.60 4.11
CA ASN A 146 15.44 1.30 4.99
C ASN A 146 15.69 2.48 5.95
N PRO A 147 15.59 2.27 7.28
CA PRO A 147 15.83 3.33 8.26
C PRO A 147 17.25 3.89 8.21
N ALA A 148 18.26 3.11 7.81
CA ALA A 148 19.64 3.58 7.70
C ALA A 148 19.83 4.69 6.64
N CYS A 149 18.91 4.78 5.65
CA CYS A 149 18.91 5.85 4.66
C CYS A 149 18.23 7.13 5.14
N ALA A 150 17.58 7.11 6.32
CA ALA A 150 16.86 8.23 6.91
C ALA A 150 16.00 9.03 5.90
N PRO A 151 15.11 8.36 5.09
CA PRO A 151 14.43 9.01 3.96
C PRO A 151 13.52 10.15 4.40
N TRP A 152 13.07 10.18 5.64
CA TRP A 152 12.28 11.26 6.24
C TRP A 152 12.98 12.61 6.27
N GLN A 153 14.33 12.66 6.14
CA GLN A 153 15.07 13.91 6.02
C GLN A 153 14.69 14.72 4.78
N ASN A 154 14.09 14.06 3.78
CA ASN A 154 13.55 14.70 2.59
C ASN A 154 12.09 15.15 2.74
N TRP A 155 11.42 14.81 3.86
CA TRP A 155 10.04 15.21 4.14
C TRP A 155 9.96 16.61 4.72
N VAL A 156 10.53 17.54 3.99
CA VAL A 156 10.51 18.99 4.24
C VAL A 156 9.97 19.69 3.01
N PRO A 157 9.26 20.83 3.12
CA PRO A 157 8.62 21.49 1.99
C PRO A 157 9.57 21.70 0.81
N ALA A 158 10.78 22.18 1.07
CA ALA A 158 11.76 22.49 0.02
C ALA A 158 12.22 21.28 -0.84
N ARG A 159 11.99 20.04 -0.38
CA ARG A 159 12.43 18.81 -1.08
C ARG A 159 11.27 17.91 -1.49
N SER A 160 10.11 18.08 -0.88
CA SER A 160 8.95 17.20 -1.08
C SER A 160 7.79 17.87 -1.82
N GLU A 161 7.90 19.17 -2.14
CA GLU A 161 6.83 19.87 -2.85
C GLU A 161 6.71 19.36 -4.29
N ILE A 162 5.50 18.97 -4.65
CA ILE A 162 5.09 18.63 -6.01
C ILE A 162 3.83 19.42 -6.38
N ALA A 163 3.66 19.68 -7.67
CA ALA A 163 2.46 20.29 -8.24
C ALA A 163 1.75 19.29 -9.15
N LEU A 164 0.44 19.20 -9.01
CA LEU A 164 -0.42 18.37 -9.86
C LEU A 164 -1.69 19.14 -10.21
N VAL A 165 -2.42 18.58 -11.17
CA VAL A 165 -3.73 19.09 -11.57
C VAL A 165 -4.73 17.93 -11.48
N THR A 166 -5.86 18.16 -10.84
CA THR A 166 -6.94 17.17 -10.74
C THR A 166 -7.64 16.98 -12.08
N ALA A 167 -8.49 15.95 -12.18
CA ALA A 167 -9.33 15.73 -13.35
C ALA A 167 -10.32 16.89 -13.63
N ASP A 168 -10.63 17.69 -12.61
CA ASP A 168 -11.51 18.86 -12.70
C ASP A 168 -10.73 20.18 -12.89
N ASP A 169 -9.49 20.11 -13.40
CA ASP A 169 -8.59 21.24 -13.66
C ASP A 169 -8.23 22.09 -12.42
N VAL A 170 -8.35 21.55 -11.22
CA VAL A 170 -7.93 22.24 -10.00
C VAL A 170 -6.43 21.98 -9.76
N ALA A 171 -5.62 23.04 -9.71
CA ALA A 171 -4.21 22.93 -9.35
C ALA A 171 -4.07 22.62 -7.85
N VAL A 172 -3.18 21.65 -7.53
CA VAL A 172 -2.88 21.24 -6.16
C VAL A 172 -1.38 21.25 -5.95
N ARG A 173 -0.92 21.87 -4.86
CA ARG A 173 0.45 21.70 -4.36
C ARG A 173 0.41 20.77 -3.15
N LEU A 174 1.31 19.79 -3.15
CA LEU A 174 1.46 18.82 -2.09
C LEU A 174 2.89 18.87 -1.56
N TRP A 175 3.05 18.90 -0.24
CA TRP A 175 4.37 18.79 0.42
C TRP A 175 4.25 18.09 1.76
N HIS A 176 5.40 17.65 2.26
CA HIS A 176 5.51 17.02 3.57
C HIS A 176 6.19 17.95 4.56
N LYS A 177 5.82 17.79 5.82
CA LYS A 177 6.51 18.39 6.97
C LYS A 177 6.67 17.31 8.04
N GLN A 178 7.92 16.98 8.36
CA GLN A 178 8.22 16.10 9.47
C GLN A 178 7.77 16.76 10.77
N VAL A 179 7.12 16.00 11.64
CA VAL A 179 6.62 16.48 12.94
C VAL A 179 7.48 15.93 14.07
N GLU A 180 7.73 14.61 14.08
CA GLU A 180 8.42 13.94 15.18
C GLU A 180 9.15 12.68 14.70
N ILE A 181 10.29 12.37 15.35
CA ILE A 181 10.96 11.07 15.27
C ILE A 181 11.05 10.54 16.70
N ALA A 182 10.47 9.37 16.95
CA ALA A 182 10.47 8.72 18.25
C ALA A 182 10.82 7.24 18.08
N GLY A 183 12.09 6.88 18.31
CA GLY A 183 12.58 5.51 18.05
C GLY A 183 12.41 5.13 16.59
N ASP A 184 11.68 4.02 16.33
CA ASP A 184 11.40 3.51 14.99
C ASP A 184 10.24 4.25 14.29
N TYR A 185 9.63 5.25 14.93
CA TYR A 185 8.46 5.93 14.42
C TYR A 185 8.78 7.30 13.88
N VAL A 186 8.21 7.61 12.72
CA VAL A 186 8.29 8.95 12.11
C VAL A 186 6.88 9.44 11.85
N THR A 187 6.53 10.55 12.51
CA THR A 187 5.27 11.27 12.30
C THR A 187 5.49 12.44 11.37
N PHE A 188 4.63 12.61 10.40
CA PHE A 188 4.70 13.73 9.47
C PHE A 188 3.30 14.19 9.07
N ASP A 189 3.22 15.46 8.65
CA ASP A 189 2.04 16.05 8.03
C ASP A 189 2.24 16.15 6.52
N GLN A 190 1.24 15.72 5.77
CA GLN A 190 1.12 15.94 4.34
C GLN A 190 0.10 17.06 4.09
N TYR A 191 0.54 18.11 3.44
CA TYR A 191 -0.25 19.29 3.11
C TYR A 191 -0.74 19.21 1.67
N HIS A 192 -2.02 19.51 1.45
CA HIS A 192 -2.65 19.54 0.14
C HIS A 192 -3.32 20.90 -0.05
N ALA A 193 -2.66 21.79 -0.78
CA ALA A 193 -3.14 23.14 -1.06
C ALA A 193 -3.85 23.16 -2.43
N PHE A 194 -5.16 23.12 -2.40
CA PHE A 194 -6.01 23.23 -3.59
C PHE A 194 -6.18 24.71 -3.96
N ALA A 195 -6.08 25.05 -5.24
CA ALA A 195 -6.18 26.44 -5.72
C ALA A 195 -7.55 27.09 -5.46
N ASP A 196 -8.60 26.27 -5.34
CA ASP A 196 -9.97 26.69 -5.06
C ASP A 196 -10.29 26.82 -3.55
N ARG A 197 -9.30 26.60 -2.67
CA ARG A 197 -9.45 26.62 -1.20
C ARG A 197 -8.54 27.64 -0.55
N THR A 198 -8.99 28.21 0.56
CA THR A 198 -8.23 29.24 1.31
C THR A 198 -7.17 28.67 2.23
N ALA A 199 -7.28 27.39 2.62
CA ALA A 199 -6.33 26.72 3.50
C ALA A 199 -6.04 25.30 3.00
N PRO A 200 -4.81 24.80 3.24
CA PRO A 200 -4.48 23.42 2.88
C PRO A 200 -5.24 22.41 3.73
N VAL A 201 -5.57 21.28 3.13
CA VAL A 201 -6.01 20.09 3.87
C VAL A 201 -4.77 19.37 4.37
N ILE A 202 -4.77 18.99 5.65
CA ILE A 202 -3.63 18.34 6.29
C ILE A 202 -4.02 16.92 6.65
N SER A 203 -3.20 15.96 6.21
CA SER A 203 -3.25 14.57 6.65
C SER A 203 -2.01 14.27 7.50
N ARG A 204 -2.22 13.80 8.73
CA ARG A 204 -1.14 13.36 9.61
C ARG A 204 -1.00 11.85 9.50
N SER A 205 0.24 11.38 9.35
CA SER A 205 0.60 9.98 9.28
C SER A 205 1.74 9.66 10.24
N CYS A 206 1.70 8.46 10.80
CA CYS A 206 2.81 7.88 11.53
C CYS A 206 3.22 6.59 10.82
N LEU A 207 4.51 6.46 10.51
CA LEU A 207 5.06 5.27 9.88
C LEU A 207 6.13 4.64 10.79
N ARG A 208 6.17 3.32 10.81
CA ARG A 208 7.20 2.56 11.50
C ARG A 208 8.31 2.13 10.54
N PHE A 209 9.54 2.34 10.96
CA PHE A 209 10.75 2.04 10.20
C PHE A 209 11.50 0.87 10.85
N CYS A 210 11.05 -0.36 10.58
CA CYS A 210 11.71 -1.56 11.06
C CYS A 210 13.05 -1.76 10.36
N THR A 211 14.07 -2.16 11.12
CA THR A 211 15.32 -2.71 10.57
C THR A 211 15.09 -4.09 9.96
N LEU A 212 15.98 -4.52 9.08
CA LEU A 212 15.92 -5.88 8.51
C LEU A 212 15.89 -6.95 9.62
N ALA A 213 16.71 -6.80 10.66
CA ALA A 213 16.76 -7.75 11.77
C ALA A 213 15.42 -7.85 12.54
N GLN A 214 14.71 -6.74 12.72
CA GLN A 214 13.38 -6.74 13.33
C GLN A 214 12.38 -7.48 12.44
N ILE A 215 12.39 -7.21 11.14
CA ILE A 215 11.51 -7.89 10.17
C ILE A 215 11.77 -9.39 10.14
N GLU A 216 13.03 -9.82 10.09
CA GLU A 216 13.43 -11.23 10.13
C GLU A 216 12.99 -11.91 11.43
N ALA A 217 13.08 -11.20 12.57
CA ALA A 217 12.61 -11.73 13.85
C ALA A 217 11.09 -11.97 13.84
N PHE A 218 10.28 -11.04 13.31
CA PHE A 218 8.83 -11.23 13.18
C PHE A 218 8.48 -12.36 12.21
N ALA A 219 9.16 -12.43 11.05
CA ALA A 219 8.93 -13.50 10.09
C ALA A 219 9.26 -14.88 10.69
N THR A 220 10.39 -14.99 11.43
CA THR A 220 10.78 -16.23 12.11
C THR A 220 9.79 -16.62 13.21
N ALA A 221 9.25 -15.65 13.96
CA ALA A 221 8.28 -15.92 15.01
C ALA A 221 6.92 -16.39 14.46
N ALA A 222 6.62 -16.05 13.22
CA ALA A 222 5.40 -16.48 12.55
C ALA A 222 5.51 -17.84 11.83
N GLY A 223 6.72 -18.43 11.71
CA GLY A 223 6.99 -19.71 11.03
C GLY A 223 7.41 -19.48 9.60
#